data_2fd7383f1a0e59108c1ef8f99ee63496
#
_entry.id   2fd7383f1a0e59108c1ef8f99ee63496
#
_cell.length_a   1.000
_cell.length_b   1.000
_cell.length_c   1.000
_cell.angle_alpha   90.00
_cell.angle_beta   90.00
_cell.angle_gamma   90.00
#
_symmetry.space_group_name_H-M   'P 1'
#
loop_
_entity.id
_entity.type
_entity.pdbx_description
1 polymer ?
#
loop_
_entity_poly.entity_id
_entity_poly.type
_entity_poly.pdbx_seq_one_letter_code
_entity_poly.pdbx_strand_id
1 'polypeptide(L)'
;VKKISLLTLGAALIAVPVLAAPGGAKADADGNGVLTRAEVQTNATAMFAKMDANGDGKVDQADRAAKRTEMQAKAFERFDANKDGQISKAEWDQHAADRAAKRAERGEKRAEAGEPGKRGPGMRGHHGKRGGHHGMRGGMMMKADANGDKAISAAEFQTAALARFDAADANKDGQVTADERQAQRAAMKEKRAEWRAKRAAPAATPAN
;
A
#
# COMPACT_ATOMS: atom_id res chain seq x y z
N VAL A 1 -57.08 -21.00 24.92
CA VAL A 1 -55.66 -20.78 25.20
C VAL A 1 -54.86 -21.35 24.02
N LYS A 2 -54.42 -20.46 23.06
CA LYS A 2 -53.64 -20.87 21.91
C LYS A 2 -52.17 -20.75 22.25
N LYS A 3 -51.41 -21.86 22.19
CA LYS A 3 -49.96 -21.91 22.34
C LYS A 3 -49.30 -21.54 21.02
N ILE A 4 -48.53 -20.47 21.01
CA ILE A 4 -47.72 -20.05 19.91
C ILE A 4 -46.31 -20.64 20.12
N SER A 5 -45.90 -21.58 19.26
CA SER A 5 -44.55 -22.13 19.24
C SER A 5 -43.65 -21.20 18.42
N LEU A 6 -42.65 -20.60 19.07
CA LEU A 6 -41.56 -19.91 18.40
C LEU A 6 -40.58 -20.96 17.88
N LEU A 7 -40.43 -21.03 16.54
CA LEU A 7 -39.32 -21.71 15.89
C LEU A 7 -38.11 -20.74 15.88
N THR A 8 -37.10 -21.07 16.66
CA THR A 8 -35.77 -20.42 16.55
C THR A 8 -35.00 -21.05 15.42
N LEU A 9 -34.83 -20.29 14.34
CA LEU A 9 -33.96 -20.66 13.24
C LEU A 9 -32.50 -20.38 13.66
N GLY A 10 -31.80 -21.44 14.06
CA GLY A 10 -30.39 -21.40 14.38
C GLY A 10 -29.55 -21.31 13.08
N ALA A 11 -28.93 -20.16 12.80
CA ALA A 11 -27.93 -20.06 11.78
C ALA A 11 -26.63 -20.71 12.28
N ALA A 12 -26.31 -21.88 11.77
CA ALA A 12 -25.04 -22.54 12.03
C ALA A 12 -23.94 -21.80 11.22
N LEU A 13 -23.08 -21.05 11.90
CA LEU A 13 -21.84 -20.52 11.34
C LEU A 13 -20.87 -21.69 11.13
N ILE A 14 -20.71 -22.12 9.89
CA ILE A 14 -19.67 -23.08 9.50
C ILE A 14 -18.37 -22.27 9.41
N ALA A 15 -17.52 -22.38 10.42
CA ALA A 15 -16.16 -21.87 10.37
C ALA A 15 -15.32 -22.75 9.43
N VAL A 16 -15.05 -22.27 8.23
CA VAL A 16 -14.09 -22.88 7.31
C VAL A 16 -12.70 -22.37 7.68
N PRO A 17 -11.69 -23.23 7.92
CA PRO A 17 -10.34 -22.77 8.17
C PRO A 17 -9.78 -22.18 6.87
N VAL A 18 -9.61 -20.87 6.85
CA VAL A 18 -8.98 -20.15 5.71
C VAL A 18 -7.47 -20.19 5.87
N LEU A 19 -6.80 -20.82 4.92
CA LEU A 19 -5.35 -20.63 4.75
C LEU A 19 -5.11 -19.15 4.40
N ALA A 20 -4.47 -18.43 5.30
CA ALA A 20 -4.11 -17.03 5.09
C ALA A 20 -3.16 -16.89 3.89
N ALA A 21 -3.63 -16.30 2.80
CA ALA A 21 -2.80 -15.95 1.67
C ALA A 21 -1.99 -14.68 1.95
N PRO A 22 -0.66 -14.67 1.75
CA PRO A 22 0.16 -13.50 2.03
C PRO A 22 -0.08 -12.40 1.00
N GLY A 23 -0.65 -11.27 1.41
CA GLY A 23 -0.68 -10.10 0.54
C GLY A 23 -1.83 -9.10 0.71
N GLY A 24 -2.85 -9.40 1.52
CA GLY A 24 -3.96 -8.49 1.78
C GLY A 24 -4.08 -8.01 3.23
N ALA A 25 -3.20 -8.45 4.07
CA ALA A 25 -3.28 -8.53 5.54
C ALA A 25 -3.45 -7.23 6.34
N LYS A 26 -3.54 -6.06 5.71
CA LYS A 26 -3.68 -4.78 6.45
C LYS A 26 -5.10 -4.20 6.40
N ALA A 27 -5.91 -4.62 5.46
CA ALA A 27 -7.28 -4.15 5.31
C ALA A 27 -8.30 -5.21 5.75
N ASP A 28 -7.94 -6.48 5.64
CA ASP A 28 -8.62 -7.66 6.15
C ASP A 28 -8.31 -7.76 7.65
N ALA A 29 -9.21 -7.28 8.48
CA ALA A 29 -8.98 -7.10 9.91
C ALA A 29 -9.15 -8.41 10.68
N ASP A 30 -10.03 -9.30 10.23
CA ASP A 30 -10.28 -10.60 10.83
C ASP A 30 -9.40 -11.73 10.24
N GLY A 31 -8.66 -11.42 9.17
CA GLY A 31 -7.71 -12.35 8.56
C GLY A 31 -8.37 -13.51 7.79
N ASN A 32 -9.66 -13.38 7.44
CA ASN A 32 -10.42 -14.43 6.77
C ASN A 32 -10.11 -14.56 5.26
N GLY A 33 -9.29 -13.66 4.72
CA GLY A 33 -8.92 -13.62 3.31
C GLY A 33 -9.94 -12.96 2.40
N VAL A 34 -11.06 -12.51 2.92
CA VAL A 34 -12.11 -11.76 2.23
C VAL A 34 -12.09 -10.33 2.74
N LEU A 35 -12.27 -9.37 1.86
CA LEU A 35 -12.32 -7.96 2.24
C LEU A 35 -13.77 -7.48 2.13
N THR A 36 -14.34 -7.04 3.23
CA THR A 36 -15.68 -6.49 3.30
C THR A 36 -15.67 -4.96 3.14
N ARG A 37 -16.82 -4.40 2.76
CA ARG A 37 -17.01 -2.95 2.67
C ARG A 37 -16.76 -2.25 4.00
N ALA A 38 -17.18 -2.86 5.13
CA ALA A 38 -16.96 -2.31 6.47
C ALA A 38 -15.48 -2.26 6.84
N GLU A 39 -14.72 -3.28 6.52
CA GLU A 39 -13.27 -3.30 6.73
C GLU A 39 -12.56 -2.24 5.89
N VAL A 40 -12.99 -2.04 4.64
CA VAL A 40 -12.45 -0.96 3.79
C VAL A 40 -12.73 0.41 4.39
N GLN A 41 -13.92 0.66 4.92
CA GLN A 41 -14.28 1.92 5.59
C GLN A 41 -13.41 2.14 6.84
N THR A 42 -13.31 1.14 7.69
CA THR A 42 -12.50 1.21 8.92
C THR A 42 -11.02 1.45 8.58
N ASN A 43 -10.49 0.73 7.59
CA ASN A 43 -9.12 0.90 7.13
C ASN A 43 -8.91 2.28 6.50
N ALA A 44 -9.86 2.78 5.70
CA ALA A 44 -9.78 4.11 5.11
C ALA A 44 -9.71 5.20 6.18
N THR A 45 -10.56 5.12 7.21
CA THR A 45 -10.53 6.05 8.35
C THR A 45 -9.18 6.00 9.08
N ALA A 46 -8.68 4.81 9.38
CA ALA A 46 -7.39 4.64 10.06
C ALA A 46 -6.21 5.12 9.20
N MET A 47 -6.28 4.93 7.90
CA MET A 47 -5.25 5.42 6.96
C MET A 47 -5.29 6.93 6.80
N PHE A 48 -6.49 7.53 6.74
CA PHE A 48 -6.68 8.97 6.70
C PHE A 48 -6.07 9.62 7.95
N ALA A 49 -6.43 9.16 9.15
CA ALA A 49 -5.87 9.67 10.40
C ALA A 49 -4.33 9.58 10.50
N LYS A 50 -3.72 8.62 9.82
CA LYS A 50 -2.25 8.52 9.72
C LYS A 50 -1.66 9.51 8.72
N MET A 51 -2.42 9.99 7.76
CA MET A 51 -1.95 10.93 6.74
C MET A 51 -2.19 12.38 7.14
N ASP A 52 -3.30 12.65 7.80
CA ASP A 52 -3.62 13.91 8.46
C ASP A 52 -2.73 14.07 9.69
N ALA A 53 -1.58 14.70 9.50
CA ALA A 53 -0.55 14.79 10.53
C ALA A 53 -0.80 15.96 11.49
N ASN A 54 -1.49 17.00 11.04
CA ASN A 54 -1.83 18.17 11.84
C ASN A 54 -3.23 18.06 12.50
N GLY A 55 -4.05 17.06 12.09
CA GLY A 55 -5.37 16.80 12.66
C GLY A 55 -6.45 17.81 12.23
N ASP A 56 -6.27 18.49 11.09
CA ASP A 56 -7.23 19.49 10.61
C ASP A 56 -8.39 18.89 9.78
N GLY A 57 -8.41 17.58 9.60
CA GLY A 57 -9.44 16.85 8.84
C GLY A 57 -9.23 16.88 7.33
N LYS A 58 -8.06 17.27 6.87
CA LYS A 58 -7.65 17.27 5.46
C LYS A 58 -6.26 16.67 5.31
N VAL A 59 -5.97 16.14 4.15
CA VAL A 59 -4.61 15.67 3.79
C VAL A 59 -4.11 16.52 2.63
N ASP A 60 -3.19 17.42 2.94
CA ASP A 60 -2.67 18.38 1.99
C ASP A 60 -1.13 18.51 2.00
N GLN A 61 -0.62 19.67 1.60
CA GLN A 61 0.80 19.95 1.58
C GLN A 61 1.37 20.18 2.99
N ALA A 62 0.58 20.69 3.94
CA ALA A 62 1.01 20.94 5.32
C ALA A 62 1.29 19.60 6.03
N ASP A 63 0.43 18.59 5.85
CA ASP A 63 0.67 17.23 6.36
C ASP A 63 1.94 16.59 5.80
N ARG A 64 2.16 16.78 4.50
CA ARG A 64 3.40 16.28 3.86
C ARG A 64 4.65 16.96 4.41
N ALA A 65 4.56 18.26 4.72
CA ALA A 65 5.65 19.00 5.36
C ALA A 65 5.86 18.51 6.80
N ALA A 66 4.80 18.39 7.59
CA ALA A 66 4.84 17.86 8.95
C ALA A 66 5.44 16.45 9.01
N LYS A 67 4.99 15.55 8.14
CA LYS A 67 5.55 14.20 8.00
C LYS A 67 7.01 14.20 7.59
N ARG A 68 7.43 15.12 6.73
CA ARG A 68 8.83 15.24 6.33
C ARG A 68 9.70 15.66 7.52
N THR A 69 9.25 16.64 8.28
CA THR A 69 9.93 17.10 9.48
C THR A 69 10.03 15.98 10.52
N GLU A 70 8.94 15.27 10.78
CA GLU A 70 8.92 14.09 11.65
C GLU A 70 9.92 13.01 11.20
N MET A 71 9.96 12.71 9.92
CA MET A 71 10.89 11.74 9.37
C MET A 71 12.35 12.19 9.45
N GLN A 72 12.62 13.50 9.28
CA GLN A 72 13.94 14.06 9.43
C GLN A 72 14.41 13.98 10.89
N ALA A 73 13.54 14.33 11.85
CA ALA A 73 13.83 14.20 13.28
C ALA A 73 14.13 12.74 13.65
N LYS A 74 13.29 11.79 13.26
CA LYS A 74 13.52 10.36 13.47
C LYS A 74 14.78 9.81 12.77
N ALA A 75 15.12 10.37 11.62
CA ALA A 75 16.36 10.02 10.96
C ALA A 75 17.56 10.55 11.75
N PHE A 76 17.51 11.79 12.22
CA PHE A 76 18.54 12.38 13.06
C PHE A 76 18.74 11.56 14.34
N GLU A 77 17.69 11.30 15.12
CA GLU A 77 17.73 10.47 16.34
C GLU A 77 18.34 9.08 16.12
N ARG A 78 18.20 8.53 14.92
CA ARG A 78 18.80 7.23 14.58
C ARG A 78 20.31 7.32 14.38
N PHE A 79 20.79 8.45 13.90
CA PHE A 79 22.23 8.68 13.68
C PHE A 79 22.93 9.21 14.92
N ASP A 80 22.27 10.07 15.69
CA ASP A 80 22.73 10.62 16.95
C ASP A 80 22.53 9.58 18.07
N ALA A 81 23.48 8.67 18.22
CA ALA A 81 23.39 7.55 19.16
C ALA A 81 23.62 7.99 20.60
N ASN A 82 24.48 8.98 20.82
CA ASN A 82 24.82 9.53 22.13
C ASN A 82 23.86 10.64 22.57
N LYS A 83 22.98 11.13 21.66
CA LYS A 83 22.00 12.20 21.89
C LYS A 83 22.63 13.54 22.30
N ASP A 84 23.79 13.86 21.74
CA ASP A 84 24.48 15.15 21.97
C ASP A 84 23.97 16.26 21.03
N GLY A 85 23.05 15.95 20.11
CA GLY A 85 22.51 16.87 19.13
C GLY A 85 23.41 17.08 17.92
N GLN A 86 24.43 16.24 17.73
CA GLN A 86 25.34 16.27 16.59
C GLN A 86 25.48 14.86 16.01
N ILE A 87 25.78 14.76 14.73
CA ILE A 87 26.11 13.48 14.10
C ILE A 87 27.62 13.47 13.84
N SER A 88 28.35 12.77 14.69
CA SER A 88 29.79 12.59 14.55
C SER A 88 30.13 11.63 13.40
N LYS A 89 31.38 11.70 12.92
CA LYS A 89 31.86 10.74 11.94
C LYS A 89 31.81 9.29 12.44
N ALA A 90 32.07 9.08 13.74
CA ALA A 90 32.03 7.76 14.36
C ALA A 90 30.60 7.16 14.31
N GLU A 91 29.60 7.94 14.64
CA GLU A 91 28.19 7.53 14.59
C GLU A 91 27.74 7.24 13.17
N TRP A 92 28.16 8.06 12.21
CA TRP A 92 27.88 7.81 10.80
C TRP A 92 28.49 6.49 10.31
N ASP A 93 29.76 6.25 10.65
CA ASP A 93 30.47 5.01 10.27
C ASP A 93 29.86 3.78 10.96
N GLN A 94 29.49 3.89 12.25
CA GLN A 94 28.77 2.84 12.97
C GLN A 94 27.45 2.49 12.30
N HIS A 95 26.66 3.49 11.96
CA HIS A 95 25.39 3.27 11.26
C HIS A 95 25.58 2.62 9.88
N ALA A 96 26.67 2.94 9.18
CA ALA A 96 27.01 2.31 7.91
C ALA A 96 27.36 0.84 8.10
N ALA A 97 28.13 0.51 9.15
CA ALA A 97 28.48 -0.87 9.53
C ALA A 97 27.24 -1.68 9.91
N ASP A 98 26.34 -1.14 10.74
CA ASP A 98 25.08 -1.79 11.14
C ASP A 98 24.18 -2.10 9.93
N ARG A 99 24.12 -1.17 8.96
CA ARG A 99 23.39 -1.40 7.72
C ARG A 99 24.02 -2.50 6.86
N ALA A 100 25.34 -2.59 6.84
CA ALA A 100 26.03 -3.65 6.13
C ALA A 100 25.77 -5.02 6.79
N ALA A 101 25.88 -5.11 8.12
CA ALA A 101 25.60 -6.32 8.90
C ALA A 101 24.14 -6.81 8.68
N LYS A 102 23.16 -5.91 8.79
CA LYS A 102 21.74 -6.24 8.53
C LYS A 102 21.48 -6.68 7.08
N ARG A 103 22.28 -6.22 6.12
CA ARG A 103 22.19 -6.70 4.73
C ARG A 103 22.75 -8.09 4.57
N ALA A 104 23.88 -8.39 5.22
CA ALA A 104 24.50 -9.71 5.21
C ALA A 104 23.55 -10.74 5.83
N GLU A 105 23.06 -10.50 7.05
CA GLU A 105 22.09 -11.35 7.75
C GLU A 105 20.81 -11.62 6.89
N ARG A 106 20.31 -10.59 6.23
CA ARG A 106 19.15 -10.72 5.34
C ARG A 106 19.47 -11.52 4.08
N GLY A 107 20.72 -11.47 3.62
CA GLY A 107 21.24 -12.28 2.52
C GLY A 107 21.32 -13.77 2.91
N GLU A 108 21.84 -14.07 4.07
CA GLU A 108 21.96 -15.43 4.63
C GLU A 108 20.56 -16.05 4.83
N LYS A 109 19.65 -15.38 5.53
CA LYS A 109 18.26 -15.82 5.71
C LYS A 109 17.53 -16.10 4.39
N ARG A 110 17.88 -15.39 3.33
CA ARG A 110 17.32 -15.60 1.99
C ARG A 110 17.92 -16.81 1.29
N ALA A 111 19.21 -17.04 1.49
CA ALA A 111 19.90 -18.22 0.97
C ALA A 111 19.38 -19.49 1.65
N GLU A 112 19.18 -19.46 2.97
CA GLU A 112 18.59 -20.56 3.74
C GLU A 112 17.14 -20.86 3.35
N ALA A 113 16.35 -19.82 3.03
CA ALA A 113 14.95 -19.96 2.59
C ALA A 113 14.81 -20.49 1.15
N GLY A 114 15.91 -20.79 0.44
CA GLY A 114 15.89 -21.33 -0.92
C GLY A 114 15.27 -20.39 -1.97
N GLU A 115 15.10 -19.12 -1.64
CA GLU A 115 14.61 -18.14 -2.62
C GLU A 115 15.74 -17.70 -3.56
N PRO A 116 15.71 -18.10 -4.86
CA PRO A 116 16.72 -17.66 -5.80
C PRO A 116 16.67 -16.13 -5.90
N GLY A 117 17.80 -15.50 -5.63
CA GLY A 117 17.95 -14.05 -5.66
C GLY A 117 17.51 -13.46 -6.99
N LYS A 118 16.35 -12.80 -7.02
CA LYS A 118 15.81 -12.09 -8.19
C LYS A 118 16.62 -10.84 -8.57
N ARG A 119 17.89 -10.78 -8.21
CA ARG A 119 18.81 -9.72 -8.63
C ARG A 119 20.05 -10.37 -9.21
N GLY A 120 19.99 -10.67 -10.51
CA GLY A 120 21.17 -11.03 -11.27
C GLY A 120 22.27 -9.96 -11.16
N PRO A 121 23.57 -10.32 -11.33
CA PRO A 121 24.71 -9.42 -11.15
C PRO A 121 24.79 -8.23 -12.12
N GLY A 122 23.78 -8.03 -12.99
CA GLY A 122 23.77 -7.03 -14.06
C GLY A 122 23.09 -5.68 -13.73
N MET A 123 22.52 -5.45 -12.53
CA MET A 123 21.78 -4.21 -12.25
C MET A 123 22.53 -3.15 -11.44
N ARG A 124 23.87 -3.06 -11.59
CA ARG A 124 24.69 -2.00 -10.98
C ARG A 124 24.68 -0.67 -11.76
N GLY A 125 23.76 -0.43 -12.68
CA GLY A 125 23.89 0.67 -13.64
C GLY A 125 22.75 1.70 -13.74
N HIS A 126 21.70 1.68 -12.90
CA HIS A 126 20.59 2.64 -13.05
C HIS A 126 20.33 3.49 -11.79
N HIS A 127 21.35 4.22 -11.33
CA HIS A 127 21.18 5.31 -10.36
C HIS A 127 20.50 6.57 -10.96
N GLY A 128 20.00 6.53 -12.20
CA GLY A 128 19.55 7.70 -12.95
C GLY A 128 18.04 8.00 -12.98
N LYS A 129 17.15 7.20 -12.41
CA LYS A 129 15.69 7.49 -12.46
C LYS A 129 14.93 7.06 -11.20
N ARG A 130 15.36 7.49 -10.02
CA ARG A 130 14.55 7.37 -8.79
C ARG A 130 13.37 8.34 -8.72
N GLY A 131 13.13 9.18 -9.74
CA GLY A 131 12.01 10.13 -9.80
C GLY A 131 10.62 9.53 -10.10
N GLY A 132 10.53 8.25 -10.50
CA GLY A 132 9.28 7.69 -11.04
C GLY A 132 8.25 7.18 -10.04
N HIS A 133 8.64 6.85 -8.80
CA HIS A 133 7.69 6.28 -7.83
C HIS A 133 6.93 7.32 -7.00
N HIS A 134 7.44 8.54 -6.88
CA HIS A 134 6.70 9.63 -6.24
C HIS A 134 5.54 10.14 -7.10
N GLY A 135 5.64 10.07 -8.42
CA GLY A 135 4.57 10.47 -9.34
C GLY A 135 3.33 9.55 -9.28
N MET A 136 3.50 8.26 -9.03
CA MET A 136 2.37 7.32 -8.96
C MET A 136 1.54 7.48 -7.68
N ARG A 137 2.18 7.74 -6.53
CA ARG A 137 1.45 8.01 -5.28
C ARG A 137 0.76 9.37 -5.32
N GLY A 138 1.40 10.41 -5.89
CA GLY A 138 0.79 11.72 -6.09
C GLY A 138 -0.42 11.66 -7.03
N GLY A 139 -0.34 10.95 -8.14
CA GLY A 139 -1.44 10.79 -9.08
C GLY A 139 -2.64 9.99 -8.56
N MET A 140 -2.42 9.08 -7.61
CA MET A 140 -3.53 8.38 -6.94
C MET A 140 -4.26 9.26 -5.94
N MET A 141 -3.54 10.15 -5.25
CA MET A 141 -4.12 11.11 -4.34
C MET A 141 -4.88 12.22 -5.08
N MET A 142 -4.35 12.72 -6.19
CA MET A 142 -5.07 13.71 -7.02
C MET A 142 -6.39 13.19 -7.61
N LYS A 143 -6.58 11.88 -7.71
CA LYS A 143 -7.86 11.27 -8.13
C LYS A 143 -8.88 11.19 -6.99
N ALA A 144 -8.46 11.32 -5.76
CA ALA A 144 -9.34 11.35 -4.61
C ALA A 144 -9.86 12.77 -4.32
N ASP A 145 -9.11 13.80 -4.72
CA ASP A 145 -9.52 15.20 -4.69
C ASP A 145 -10.60 15.42 -5.77
N ALA A 146 -11.84 15.35 -5.36
CA ALA A 146 -13.00 15.44 -6.27
C ALA A 146 -13.40 16.89 -6.56
N ASN A 147 -13.12 17.80 -5.62
CA ASN A 147 -13.47 19.22 -5.72
C ASN A 147 -12.33 20.06 -6.33
N GLY A 148 -11.10 19.52 -6.45
CA GLY A 148 -9.95 20.19 -7.03
C GLY A 148 -9.29 21.24 -6.13
N ASP A 149 -9.54 21.21 -4.81
CA ASP A 149 -8.98 22.17 -3.84
C ASP A 149 -7.54 21.84 -3.42
N LYS A 150 -6.96 20.77 -3.96
CA LYS A 150 -5.60 20.24 -3.67
C LYS A 150 -5.42 19.68 -2.25
N ALA A 151 -6.50 19.55 -1.50
CA ALA A 151 -6.57 18.83 -0.25
C ALA A 151 -7.48 17.59 -0.44
N ILE A 152 -7.41 16.64 0.44
CA ILE A 152 -8.28 15.46 0.43
C ILE A 152 -8.97 15.42 1.79
N SER A 153 -10.26 15.61 1.80
CA SER A 153 -11.07 15.44 3.00
C SER A 153 -11.26 13.97 3.35
N ALA A 154 -11.66 13.69 4.59
CA ALA A 154 -11.99 12.33 5.03
C ALA A 154 -13.07 11.68 4.16
N ALA A 155 -14.09 12.45 3.76
CA ALA A 155 -15.18 12.00 2.91
C ALA A 155 -14.70 11.61 1.50
N GLU A 156 -13.86 12.43 0.87
CA GLU A 156 -13.27 12.16 -0.44
C GLU A 156 -12.36 10.93 -0.39
N PHE A 157 -11.54 10.82 0.66
CA PHE A 157 -10.67 9.66 0.83
C PHE A 157 -11.47 8.38 0.98
N GLN A 158 -12.53 8.39 1.79
CA GLN A 158 -13.43 7.26 1.99
C GLN A 158 -14.17 6.89 0.70
N THR A 159 -14.71 7.87 -0.01
CA THR A 159 -15.38 7.68 -1.31
C THR A 159 -14.43 7.04 -2.32
N ALA A 160 -13.20 7.51 -2.41
CA ALA A 160 -12.19 6.93 -3.30
C ALA A 160 -11.77 5.51 -2.88
N ALA A 161 -11.77 5.19 -1.60
CA ALA A 161 -11.50 3.84 -1.09
C ALA A 161 -12.63 2.88 -1.47
N LEU A 162 -13.88 3.29 -1.25
CA LEU A 162 -15.07 2.51 -1.61
C LEU A 162 -15.22 2.32 -3.12
N ALA A 163 -14.95 3.33 -3.92
CA ALA A 163 -14.95 3.20 -5.38
C ALA A 163 -13.93 2.15 -5.88
N ARG A 164 -12.79 2.01 -5.20
CA ARG A 164 -11.81 0.95 -5.51
C ARG A 164 -12.31 -0.43 -5.08
N PHE A 165 -13.01 -0.50 -3.96
CA PHE A 165 -13.66 -1.72 -3.50
C PHE A 165 -14.73 -2.16 -4.51
N ASP A 166 -15.64 -1.27 -4.88
CA ASP A 166 -16.71 -1.54 -5.85
C ASP A 166 -16.16 -1.95 -7.24
N ALA A 167 -14.98 -1.44 -7.61
CA ALA A 167 -14.29 -1.86 -8.84
C ALA A 167 -13.58 -3.23 -8.71
N ALA A 168 -13.35 -3.71 -7.50
CA ALA A 168 -12.72 -5.00 -7.24
C ALA A 168 -13.77 -6.09 -7.01
N ASP A 169 -14.90 -5.75 -6.44
CA ASP A 169 -16.09 -6.57 -6.25
C ASP A 169 -16.79 -6.74 -7.61
N ALA A 170 -16.43 -7.78 -8.32
CA ALA A 170 -16.89 -8.02 -9.70
C ALA A 170 -18.31 -8.55 -9.74
N ASN A 171 -18.70 -9.37 -8.77
CA ASN A 171 -20.02 -9.99 -8.65
C ASN A 171 -21.03 -9.13 -7.88
N LYS A 172 -20.54 -8.06 -7.20
CA LYS A 172 -21.33 -7.10 -6.39
C LYS A 172 -22.01 -7.74 -5.19
N ASP A 173 -21.37 -8.73 -4.58
CA ASP A 173 -21.87 -9.37 -3.36
C ASP A 173 -21.49 -8.63 -2.07
N GLY A 174 -20.74 -7.53 -2.18
CA GLY A 174 -20.27 -6.71 -1.07
C GLY A 174 -19.02 -7.27 -0.39
N GLN A 175 -18.35 -8.21 -1.04
CA GLN A 175 -17.12 -8.84 -0.59
C GLN A 175 -16.11 -8.88 -1.73
N VAL A 176 -14.83 -8.74 -1.42
CA VAL A 176 -13.76 -8.92 -2.41
C VAL A 176 -12.91 -10.12 -1.99
N THR A 177 -13.09 -11.21 -2.70
CA THR A 177 -12.43 -12.50 -2.50
C THR A 177 -10.99 -12.51 -3.02
N ALA A 178 -10.23 -13.53 -2.70
CA ALA A 178 -8.88 -13.73 -3.23
C ALA A 178 -8.88 -13.85 -4.76
N ASP A 179 -9.88 -14.53 -5.31
CA ASP A 179 -10.00 -14.76 -6.76
C ASP A 179 -10.30 -13.48 -7.52
N GLU A 180 -11.21 -12.64 -7.02
CA GLU A 180 -11.50 -11.33 -7.60
C GLU A 180 -10.27 -10.39 -7.58
N ARG A 181 -9.52 -10.40 -6.46
CA ARG A 181 -8.25 -9.67 -6.38
C ARG A 181 -7.22 -10.18 -7.37
N GLN A 182 -7.16 -11.48 -7.61
CA GLN A 182 -6.25 -12.08 -8.58
C GLN A 182 -6.67 -11.73 -10.01
N ALA A 183 -7.96 -11.83 -10.33
CA ALA A 183 -8.52 -11.43 -11.63
C ALA A 183 -8.25 -9.95 -11.93
N GLN A 184 -8.48 -9.06 -10.95
CA GLN A 184 -8.18 -7.64 -11.08
C GLN A 184 -6.69 -7.37 -11.33
N ARG A 185 -5.79 -8.09 -10.64
CA ARG A 185 -4.34 -7.96 -10.86
C ARG A 185 -3.94 -8.43 -12.26
N ALA A 186 -4.54 -9.51 -12.76
CA ALA A 186 -4.31 -10.01 -14.11
C ALA A 186 -4.75 -8.98 -15.16
N ALA A 187 -5.96 -8.46 -15.06
CA ALA A 187 -6.48 -7.41 -15.95
C ALA A 187 -5.62 -6.13 -15.94
N MET A 188 -5.12 -5.72 -14.76
CA MET A 188 -4.20 -4.59 -14.66
C MET A 188 -2.83 -4.86 -15.30
N LYS A 189 -2.35 -6.09 -15.22
CA LYS A 189 -1.10 -6.52 -15.88
C LYS A 189 -1.23 -6.46 -17.39
N GLU A 190 -2.34 -6.93 -17.95
CA GLU A 190 -2.65 -6.86 -19.38
C GLU A 190 -2.73 -5.42 -19.88
N LYS A 191 -3.52 -4.57 -19.22
CA LYS A 191 -3.61 -3.13 -19.55
C LYS A 191 -2.24 -2.44 -19.53
N ARG A 192 -1.36 -2.82 -18.60
CA ARG A 192 0.02 -2.29 -18.56
C ARG A 192 0.87 -2.83 -19.72
N ALA A 193 0.68 -4.06 -20.13
CA ALA A 193 1.38 -4.64 -21.27
C ALA A 193 0.95 -3.96 -22.58
N GLU A 194 -0.34 -3.79 -22.81
CA GLU A 194 -0.87 -3.03 -23.94
C GLU A 194 -0.36 -1.60 -24.00
N TRP A 195 -0.37 -0.90 -22.86
CA TRP A 195 0.14 0.48 -22.79
C TRP A 195 1.64 0.56 -23.12
N ARG A 196 2.43 -0.44 -22.67
CA ARG A 196 3.85 -0.52 -23.01
C ARG A 196 4.05 -0.79 -24.49
N ALA A 197 3.25 -1.69 -25.08
CA ALA A 197 3.30 -2.00 -26.49
C ALA A 197 2.95 -0.78 -27.35
N LYS A 198 1.88 -0.05 -26.99
CA LYS A 198 1.51 1.23 -27.66
C LYS A 198 2.60 2.29 -27.58
N ARG A 199 3.36 2.37 -26.49
CA ARG A 199 4.48 3.31 -26.37
C ARG A 199 5.77 2.85 -27.07
N ALA A 200 5.92 1.55 -27.27
CA ALA A 200 7.07 0.99 -27.97
C ALA A 200 6.89 0.96 -29.49
N ALA A 201 5.66 1.10 -29.98
CA ALA A 201 5.40 1.21 -31.41
C ALA A 201 6.05 2.49 -31.96
N PRO A 202 6.90 2.40 -33.01
CA PRO A 202 7.48 3.58 -33.64
C PRO A 202 6.35 4.45 -34.18
N ALA A 203 6.49 5.80 -33.98
CA ALA A 203 5.57 6.73 -34.61
C ALA A 203 5.58 6.46 -36.12
N ALA A 204 4.40 6.21 -36.69
CA ALA A 204 4.28 6.04 -38.12
C ALA A 204 4.90 7.28 -38.81
N THR A 205 5.94 7.05 -39.60
CA THR A 205 6.56 8.11 -40.40
C THR A 205 5.48 8.59 -41.35
N PRO A 206 5.13 9.88 -41.37
CA PRO A 206 4.20 10.38 -42.38
C PRO A 206 4.79 10.09 -43.76
N ALA A 207 4.03 9.41 -44.61
CA ALA A 207 4.38 9.22 -46.01
C ALA A 207 4.46 10.61 -46.67
N ASN A 208 5.61 10.89 -47.25
CA ASN A 208 5.88 12.12 -48.01
C ASN A 208 5.27 12.01 -49.41
#